data_eb5714bce5c4d5d33c9e20e0a320d8df
#
_entry.id   eb5714bce5c4d5d33c9e20e0a320d8df
#
_cell.length_a   1.000
_cell.length_b   1.000
_cell.length_c   1.000
_cell.angle_alpha   90.00
_cell.angle_beta   90.00
_cell.angle_gamma   90.00
#
_symmetry.space_group_name_H-M   'P 1'
#
loop_
_entity.id
_entity.type
_entity.pdbx_description
1 polymer ?
#
loop_
_entity_poly.entity_id
_entity_poly.type
_entity_poly.pdbx_seq_one_letter_code
_entity_poly.pdbx_strand_id
1 'polypeptide(L)'
;ILYSWNYGYNTEIFGGNYNLPSTIGDFFDKAKFAGKRGVYSGAMSNLEIALMADGVASSDVYDVLDSDGGIERALAKMTELCSDDGCFFWSGGTQPPEALVAKEVSMSTAWNGRLFNAIVGEGSPIKMVWDAQILDYQYMVLVDGGPNQAEAMDALAYFTSSEGLAGSAKHISYAPFRKSSLSLIQDPWYEGGPDGNVDIMPH
;
A
#
# COMPACT_ATOMS: atom_id res chain seq x y z
N ILE A 1 -5.52 13.22 2.60
CA ILE A 1 -5.97 11.94 2.02
C ILE A 1 -5.37 10.78 2.79
N LEU A 2 -6.07 9.66 2.78
CA LEU A 2 -5.68 8.40 3.38
C LEU A 2 -5.20 7.46 2.28
N TYR A 3 -4.01 6.91 2.43
CA TYR A 3 -3.48 5.87 1.57
C TYR A 3 -3.06 4.66 2.41
N SER A 4 -2.73 3.57 1.77
CA SER A 4 -2.24 2.39 2.48
C SER A 4 -1.00 1.80 1.80
N TRP A 5 -0.21 1.15 2.64
CA TRP A 5 0.81 0.21 2.22
C TRP A 5 0.15 -1.17 2.11
N ASN A 6 0.24 -1.75 0.92
CA ASN A 6 -0.28 -3.07 0.61
C ASN A 6 0.82 -3.90 -0.03
N TYR A 7 0.54 -5.14 -0.34
CA TYR A 7 1.35 -5.83 -1.31
C TYR A 7 0.52 -6.25 -2.53
N GLY A 8 1.19 -6.34 -3.67
CA GLY A 8 0.64 -6.91 -4.88
C GLY A 8 1.46 -8.10 -5.34
N TYR A 9 0.86 -8.95 -6.15
CA TYR A 9 1.53 -10.07 -6.81
C TYR A 9 1.21 -10.13 -8.30
N ASN A 10 2.14 -10.69 -9.08
CA ASN A 10 1.92 -10.91 -10.50
C ASN A 10 1.04 -12.15 -10.69
N THR A 11 -0.13 -11.99 -11.33
CA THR A 11 -1.12 -13.05 -11.54
C THR A 11 -0.69 -14.11 -12.55
N GLU A 12 0.24 -13.79 -13.43
CA GLU A 12 0.77 -14.77 -14.39
C GLU A 12 1.81 -15.70 -13.76
N ILE A 13 2.47 -15.28 -12.66
CA ILE A 13 3.37 -16.14 -11.90
C ILE A 13 2.57 -17.14 -11.07
N PHE A 14 1.47 -16.69 -10.44
CA PHE A 14 0.64 -17.52 -9.57
C PHE A 14 -0.71 -17.91 -10.21
N GLY A 15 -0.92 -17.56 -11.50
CA GLY A 15 -2.12 -17.89 -12.25
C GLY A 15 -2.21 -19.36 -12.58
N GLY A 16 -3.10 -20.05 -11.93
CA GLY A 16 -3.43 -21.46 -12.08
C GLY A 16 -4.42 -21.85 -10.99
N ASN A 17 -4.94 -23.05 -10.97
CA ASN A 17 -5.99 -23.51 -10.04
C ASN A 17 -5.55 -23.65 -8.58
N TYR A 18 -4.67 -22.80 -8.06
CA TYR A 18 -4.06 -22.95 -6.75
C TYR A 18 -4.38 -21.79 -5.81
N ASN A 19 -4.19 -22.00 -4.52
CA ASN A 19 -4.33 -20.95 -3.52
C ASN A 19 -3.50 -19.73 -3.91
N LEU A 20 -4.18 -18.65 -4.24
CA LEU A 20 -3.55 -17.37 -4.53
C LEU A 20 -3.09 -16.69 -3.24
N PRO A 21 -2.02 -15.88 -3.29
CA PRO A 21 -1.61 -15.08 -2.13
C PRO A 21 -2.77 -14.22 -1.63
N SER A 22 -3.05 -14.28 -0.33
CA SER A 22 -4.21 -13.57 0.26
C SER A 22 -3.95 -13.02 1.66
N THR A 23 -2.86 -13.44 2.30
CA THR A 23 -2.49 -12.98 3.64
C THR A 23 -1.06 -12.44 3.66
N ILE A 24 -0.73 -11.66 4.69
CA ILE A 24 0.66 -11.20 4.86
C ILE A 24 1.60 -12.37 5.14
N GLY A 25 1.12 -13.45 5.75
CA GLY A 25 1.88 -14.68 5.90
C GLY A 25 2.30 -15.28 4.56
N ASP A 26 1.43 -15.22 3.55
CA ASP A 26 1.75 -15.68 2.19
C ASP A 26 2.87 -14.85 1.54
N PHE A 27 2.98 -13.56 1.85
CA PHE A 27 4.08 -12.72 1.39
C PHE A 27 5.44 -13.20 1.93
N PHE A 28 5.48 -13.71 3.16
CA PHE A 28 6.69 -14.21 3.80
C PHE A 28 6.98 -15.70 3.50
N ASP A 29 6.01 -16.45 3.04
CA ASP A 29 6.17 -17.90 2.75
C ASP A 29 6.75 -18.12 1.34
N LYS A 30 8.09 -18.13 1.24
CA LYS A 30 8.79 -18.43 -0.03
C LYS A 30 8.73 -19.92 -0.41
N ALA A 31 8.40 -20.81 0.51
CA ALA A 31 8.25 -22.23 0.19
C ALA A 31 6.94 -22.49 -0.55
N LYS A 32 5.86 -21.83 -0.14
CA LYS A 32 4.55 -21.91 -0.80
C LYS A 32 4.48 -21.04 -2.05
N PHE A 33 5.02 -19.83 -1.99
CA PHE A 33 5.01 -18.85 -3.05
C PHE A 33 6.43 -18.43 -3.41
N ALA A 34 7.04 -19.14 -4.33
CA ALA A 34 8.43 -18.90 -4.74
C ALA A 34 8.63 -17.53 -5.42
N GLY A 35 9.86 -17.05 -5.42
CA GLY A 35 10.30 -15.84 -6.12
C GLY A 35 10.74 -14.72 -5.19
N LYS A 36 11.38 -13.72 -5.76
CA LYS A 36 11.91 -12.54 -5.06
C LYS A 36 10.79 -11.64 -4.59
N ARG A 37 10.99 -10.96 -3.47
CA ARG A 37 10.06 -9.96 -2.90
C ARG A 37 10.55 -8.55 -3.11
N GLY A 38 9.68 -7.67 -3.56
CA GLY A 38 9.90 -6.23 -3.51
C GLY A 38 9.54 -5.67 -2.15
N VAL A 39 10.47 -4.99 -1.50
CA VAL A 39 10.26 -4.38 -0.18
C VAL A 39 10.77 -2.93 -0.19
N TYR A 40 10.14 -2.07 0.60
CA TYR A 40 10.61 -0.69 0.74
C TYR A 40 12.00 -0.64 1.37
N SER A 41 12.83 0.30 0.93
CA SER A 41 14.21 0.45 1.42
C SER A 41 14.32 1.07 2.83
N GLY A 42 13.22 1.58 3.37
CA GLY A 42 13.15 2.13 4.74
C GLY A 42 12.50 1.17 5.72
N ALA A 43 12.49 1.54 7.00
CA ALA A 43 11.89 0.74 8.07
C ALA A 43 10.34 0.75 8.04
N MET A 44 9.74 1.89 7.64
CA MET A 44 8.29 2.08 7.59
C MET A 44 7.62 0.98 6.77
N SER A 45 6.52 0.47 7.25
CA SER A 45 5.76 -0.67 6.77
C SER A 45 6.45 -2.03 6.89
N ASN A 46 7.76 -2.12 6.77
CA ASN A 46 8.49 -3.39 6.80
C ASN A 46 8.49 -4.02 8.21
N LEU A 47 8.65 -3.21 9.26
CA LEU A 47 8.64 -3.71 10.63
C LEU A 47 7.25 -4.18 11.04
N GLU A 48 6.22 -3.42 10.66
CA GLU A 48 4.83 -3.73 10.96
C GLU A 48 4.38 -5.02 10.29
N ILE A 49 4.60 -5.14 8.97
CA ILE A 49 4.20 -6.37 8.24
C ILE A 49 4.99 -7.60 8.71
N ALA A 50 6.25 -7.43 9.10
CA ALA A 50 7.07 -8.52 9.64
C ALA A 50 6.47 -9.06 10.94
N LEU A 51 6.08 -8.19 11.86
CA LEU A 51 5.44 -8.61 13.11
C LEU A 51 4.07 -9.24 12.88
N MET A 52 3.25 -8.68 11.99
CA MET A 52 1.95 -9.27 11.65
C MET A 52 2.12 -10.64 10.99
N ALA A 53 3.10 -10.82 10.10
CA ALA A 53 3.42 -12.12 9.52
C ALA A 53 3.99 -13.12 10.55
N ASP A 54 4.54 -12.62 11.65
CA ASP A 54 5.03 -13.42 12.78
C ASP A 54 3.95 -13.65 13.87
N GLY A 55 2.69 -13.32 13.54
CA GLY A 55 1.52 -13.63 14.36
C GLY A 55 1.16 -12.57 15.41
N VAL A 56 1.76 -11.38 15.35
CA VAL A 56 1.35 -10.25 16.20
C VAL A 56 0.04 -9.67 15.67
N ALA A 57 -0.94 -9.48 16.54
CA ALA A 57 -2.18 -8.83 16.16
C ALA A 57 -1.93 -7.37 15.74
N SER A 58 -2.65 -6.86 14.74
CA SER A 58 -2.47 -5.49 14.25
C SER A 58 -2.62 -4.42 15.34
N SER A 59 -3.48 -4.66 16.34
CA SER A 59 -3.65 -3.79 17.51
C SER A 59 -2.40 -3.69 18.40
N ASP A 60 -1.55 -4.69 18.38
CA ASP A 60 -0.44 -4.86 19.33
C ASP A 60 0.93 -4.55 18.69
N VAL A 61 0.94 -4.27 17.38
CA VAL A 61 2.19 -4.08 16.61
C VAL A 61 3.08 -3.01 17.22
N TYR A 62 2.54 -1.85 17.56
CA TYR A 62 3.34 -0.74 18.09
C TYR A 62 3.75 -0.96 19.56
N ASP A 63 2.93 -1.65 20.35
CA ASP A 63 3.32 -2.04 21.70
C ASP A 63 4.48 -3.04 21.67
N VAL A 64 4.46 -3.97 20.71
CA VAL A 64 5.56 -4.91 20.49
C VAL A 64 6.80 -4.18 19.98
N LEU A 65 6.68 -3.25 19.03
CA LEU A 65 7.83 -2.48 18.52
C LEU A 65 8.49 -1.61 19.61
N ASP A 66 7.71 -1.12 20.58
CA ASP A 66 8.21 -0.31 21.71
C ASP A 66 8.77 -1.19 22.86
N SER A 67 8.57 -2.49 22.81
CA SER A 67 9.07 -3.43 23.80
C SER A 67 10.54 -3.82 23.59
N ASP A 68 11.18 -4.30 24.64
CA ASP A 68 12.55 -4.84 24.55
C ASP A 68 12.58 -6.02 23.53
N GLY A 69 13.41 -5.89 22.49
CA GLY A 69 13.59 -6.90 21.47
C GLY A 69 12.53 -6.91 20.36
N GLY A 70 11.54 -6.00 20.39
CA GLY A 70 10.47 -5.97 19.38
C GLY A 70 10.97 -5.58 17.99
N ILE A 71 11.85 -4.60 17.90
CA ILE A 71 12.49 -4.20 16.64
C ILE A 71 13.38 -5.33 16.10
N GLU A 72 14.18 -5.95 16.96
CA GLU A 72 15.05 -7.07 16.60
C GLU A 72 14.25 -8.26 16.07
N ARG A 73 13.08 -8.55 16.66
CA ARG A 73 12.15 -9.57 16.19
C ARG A 73 11.66 -9.27 14.77
N ALA A 74 11.21 -8.04 14.50
CA ALA A 74 10.79 -7.62 13.17
C ALA A 74 11.93 -7.70 12.15
N LEU A 75 13.12 -7.21 12.52
CA LEU A 75 14.31 -7.25 11.66
C LEU A 75 14.77 -8.68 11.37
N ALA A 76 14.68 -9.59 12.34
CA ALA A 76 15.00 -11.00 12.11
C ALA A 76 14.08 -11.60 11.05
N LYS A 77 12.78 -11.32 11.11
CA LYS A 77 11.79 -11.78 10.12
C LYS A 77 12.06 -11.23 8.72
N MET A 78 12.40 -9.93 8.62
CA MET A 78 12.80 -9.31 7.36
C MET A 78 14.12 -9.88 6.83
N THR A 79 15.08 -10.15 7.70
CA THR A 79 16.36 -10.77 7.33
C THR A 79 16.16 -12.17 6.76
N GLU A 80 15.29 -12.97 7.37
CA GLU A 80 14.90 -14.29 6.86
C GLU A 80 14.28 -14.19 5.45
N LEU A 81 13.34 -13.26 5.26
CA LEU A 81 12.69 -13.03 3.97
C LEU A 81 13.70 -12.67 2.88
N CYS A 82 14.63 -11.77 3.20
CA CYS A 82 15.58 -11.20 2.25
C CYS A 82 16.90 -11.99 2.10
N SER A 83 17.04 -13.11 2.82
CA SER A 83 18.22 -13.99 2.67
C SER A 83 18.36 -14.50 1.23
N ASP A 84 19.59 -14.84 0.84
CA ASP A 84 19.92 -15.44 -0.46
C ASP A 84 19.43 -14.61 -1.67
N ASP A 85 19.63 -13.30 -1.62
CA ASP A 85 19.15 -12.34 -2.65
C ASP A 85 17.62 -12.38 -2.84
N GLY A 86 16.90 -12.70 -1.77
CA GLY A 86 15.44 -12.88 -1.76
C GLY A 86 14.62 -11.60 -1.91
N CYS A 87 15.25 -10.41 -1.83
CA CYS A 87 14.57 -9.13 -1.91
C CYS A 87 15.14 -8.19 -2.97
N PHE A 88 14.24 -7.42 -3.56
CA PHE A 88 14.50 -6.21 -4.32
C PHE A 88 14.06 -5.01 -3.47
N PHE A 89 14.97 -4.10 -3.18
CA PHE A 89 14.69 -2.91 -2.37
C PHE A 89 14.31 -1.73 -3.24
N TRP A 90 13.09 -1.24 -3.08
CA TRP A 90 12.60 -0.08 -3.83
C TRP A 90 12.53 1.17 -2.95
N SER A 91 12.70 2.34 -3.58
CA SER A 91 12.60 3.65 -2.93
C SER A 91 11.64 4.61 -3.65
N GLY A 92 11.32 4.34 -4.89
CA GLY A 92 10.39 5.12 -5.72
C GLY A 92 9.10 4.35 -5.99
N GLY A 93 7.96 5.05 -5.92
CA GLY A 93 6.64 4.41 -5.99
C GLY A 93 6.28 3.74 -7.34
N THR A 94 7.02 4.02 -8.42
CA THR A 94 6.82 3.33 -9.71
C THR A 94 7.54 2.00 -9.80
N GLN A 95 8.60 1.82 -9.02
CA GLN A 95 9.43 0.61 -9.06
C GLN A 95 8.67 -0.68 -8.71
N PRO A 96 7.80 -0.74 -7.67
CA PRO A 96 7.08 -1.97 -7.36
C PRO A 96 6.21 -2.51 -8.50
N PRO A 97 5.29 -1.73 -9.11
CA PRO A 97 4.50 -2.23 -10.22
C PRO A 97 5.36 -2.57 -11.45
N GLU A 98 6.39 -1.79 -11.76
CA GLU A 98 7.31 -2.09 -12.86
C GLU A 98 8.03 -3.43 -12.64
N ALA A 99 8.56 -3.68 -11.44
CA ALA A 99 9.24 -4.93 -11.10
C ALA A 99 8.29 -6.15 -11.12
N LEU A 100 7.02 -5.95 -10.71
CA LEU A 100 5.98 -6.98 -10.80
C LEU A 100 5.66 -7.33 -12.25
N VAL A 101 5.45 -6.33 -13.11
CA VAL A 101 5.17 -6.53 -14.55
C VAL A 101 6.34 -7.21 -15.24
N ALA A 102 7.55 -6.77 -14.95
CA ALA A 102 8.78 -7.37 -15.48
C ALA A 102 9.08 -8.78 -14.94
N LYS A 103 8.30 -9.24 -13.93
CA LYS A 103 8.54 -10.52 -13.22
C LYS A 103 9.90 -10.59 -12.53
N GLU A 104 10.50 -9.43 -12.24
CA GLU A 104 11.72 -9.34 -11.43
C GLU A 104 11.43 -9.76 -9.98
N VAL A 105 10.22 -9.44 -9.51
CA VAL A 105 9.69 -9.91 -8.24
C VAL A 105 8.35 -10.63 -8.44
N SER A 106 8.06 -11.61 -7.61
CA SER A 106 6.77 -12.32 -7.65
C SER A 106 5.69 -11.59 -6.84
N MET A 107 6.09 -10.94 -5.77
CA MET A 107 5.28 -10.08 -4.91
C MET A 107 6.06 -8.84 -4.51
N SER A 108 5.37 -7.73 -4.29
CA SER A 108 6.00 -6.49 -3.81
C SER A 108 5.07 -5.70 -2.91
N THR A 109 5.62 -5.17 -1.81
CA THR A 109 4.96 -4.07 -1.09
C THR A 109 4.91 -2.84 -1.98
N ALA A 110 3.86 -2.04 -1.84
CA ALA A 110 3.70 -0.80 -2.59
C ALA A 110 2.62 0.09 -1.95
N TRP A 111 2.55 1.33 -2.36
CA TRP A 111 1.39 2.18 -2.06
C TRP A 111 0.19 1.76 -2.93
N ASN A 112 -0.98 1.63 -2.31
CA ASN A 112 -2.20 1.15 -2.97
C ASN A 112 -2.53 1.91 -4.28
N GLY A 113 -2.36 3.23 -4.32
CA GLY A 113 -2.62 4.01 -5.53
C GLY A 113 -1.68 3.69 -6.70
N ARG A 114 -0.46 3.22 -6.44
CA ARG A 114 0.46 2.78 -7.50
C ARG A 114 0.07 1.43 -8.06
N LEU A 115 -0.29 0.49 -7.20
CA LEU A 115 -0.83 -0.80 -7.64
C LEU A 115 -2.15 -0.61 -8.39
N PHE A 116 -3.03 0.25 -7.86
CA PHE A 116 -4.29 0.56 -8.51
C PHE A 116 -4.09 1.10 -9.94
N ASN A 117 -3.21 2.09 -10.12
CA ASN A 117 -2.94 2.64 -11.45
C ASN A 117 -2.43 1.56 -12.42
N ALA A 118 -1.53 0.71 -11.98
CA ALA A 118 -1.03 -0.40 -12.81
C ALA A 118 -2.15 -1.39 -13.16
N ILE A 119 -3.02 -1.73 -12.20
CA ILE A 119 -4.11 -2.71 -12.40
C ILE A 119 -5.21 -2.12 -13.30
N VAL A 120 -5.75 -0.95 -12.93
CA VAL A 120 -6.93 -0.38 -13.57
C VAL A 120 -6.57 0.53 -14.74
N GLY A 121 -5.54 1.36 -14.57
CA GLY A 121 -5.13 2.31 -15.61
C GLY A 121 -4.36 1.65 -16.76
N GLU A 122 -3.52 0.67 -16.45
CA GLU A 122 -2.62 0.05 -17.43
C GLU A 122 -3.01 -1.39 -17.80
N GLY A 123 -3.96 -2.00 -17.07
CA GLY A 123 -4.37 -3.39 -17.29
C GLY A 123 -3.28 -4.42 -16.97
N SER A 124 -2.36 -4.07 -16.07
CA SER A 124 -1.23 -4.93 -15.70
C SER A 124 -1.71 -6.21 -14.99
N PRO A 125 -1.03 -7.35 -15.18
CA PRO A 125 -1.38 -8.63 -14.56
C PRO A 125 -0.98 -8.68 -13.08
N ILE A 126 -1.52 -7.76 -12.31
CA ILE A 126 -1.25 -7.61 -10.88
C ILE A 126 -2.56 -7.72 -10.11
N LYS A 127 -2.50 -8.37 -8.96
CA LYS A 127 -3.57 -8.35 -7.96
C LYS A 127 -3.04 -7.77 -6.64
N MET A 128 -3.82 -6.85 -6.06
CA MET A 128 -3.52 -6.25 -4.76
C MET A 128 -4.15 -7.06 -3.64
N VAL A 129 -3.47 -7.15 -2.51
CA VAL A 129 -3.94 -7.83 -1.29
C VAL A 129 -4.11 -6.79 -0.19
N TRP A 130 -5.23 -6.85 0.50
CA TRP A 130 -5.60 -5.89 1.54
C TRP A 130 -5.27 -6.37 2.96
N ASP A 131 -4.98 -7.65 3.13
CA ASP A 131 -4.59 -8.19 4.43
C ASP A 131 -3.34 -7.50 4.96
N ALA A 132 -3.35 -7.12 6.23
CA ALA A 132 -2.29 -6.38 6.91
C ALA A 132 -1.94 -5.04 6.24
N GLN A 133 -2.90 -4.38 5.59
CA GLN A 133 -2.70 -3.02 5.08
C GLN A 133 -2.30 -2.07 6.23
N ILE A 134 -1.37 -1.17 5.96
CA ILE A 134 -0.97 -0.13 6.91
C ILE A 134 -1.48 1.19 6.40
N LEU A 135 -2.38 1.81 7.15
CA LEU A 135 -2.96 3.11 6.82
C LEU A 135 -1.99 4.23 7.16
N ASP A 136 -1.88 5.19 6.27
CA ASP A 136 -1.05 6.37 6.47
C ASP A 136 -1.72 7.62 5.89
N TYR A 137 -1.32 8.79 6.35
CA TYR A 137 -1.97 10.05 6.05
C TYR A 137 -1.02 10.98 5.30
N GLN A 138 -1.57 11.68 4.31
CA GLN A 138 -0.87 12.81 3.72
C GLN A 138 -1.44 14.11 4.27
N TYR A 139 -0.54 14.99 4.67
CA TYR A 139 -0.82 16.32 5.17
C TYR A 139 -0.47 17.37 4.11
N MET A 140 -1.30 18.39 4.01
CA MET A 140 -0.97 19.62 3.32
C MET A 140 -0.56 20.64 4.36
N VAL A 141 0.56 21.30 4.14
CA VAL A 141 1.11 22.31 5.06
C VAL A 141 1.39 23.61 4.31
N LEU A 142 1.29 24.72 5.02
CA LEU A 142 1.76 26.02 4.53
C LEU A 142 3.15 26.27 5.10
N VAL A 143 4.06 26.68 4.22
CA VAL A 143 5.40 27.09 4.64
C VAL A 143 5.29 28.50 5.24
N ASP A 144 5.77 28.65 6.48
CA ASP A 144 5.76 29.94 7.15
C ASP A 144 6.64 30.97 6.41
N GLY A 145 6.21 32.23 6.42
CA GLY A 145 6.90 33.32 5.73
C GLY A 145 6.73 33.33 4.20
N GLY A 146 5.90 32.47 3.62
CA GLY A 146 5.58 32.48 2.19
C GLY A 146 4.87 33.79 1.78
N PRO A 147 5.06 34.28 0.53
CA PRO A 147 4.55 35.59 0.11
C PRO A 147 3.03 35.64 -0.06
N ASN A 148 2.35 34.50 -0.28
CA ASN A 148 0.92 34.42 -0.62
C ASN A 148 0.17 33.57 0.43
N GLN A 149 0.32 33.89 1.70
CA GLN A 149 -0.23 33.10 2.82
C GLN A 149 -1.77 33.02 2.80
N ALA A 150 -2.44 34.13 2.44
CA ALA A 150 -3.90 34.16 2.43
C ALA A 150 -4.47 33.28 1.31
N GLU A 151 -3.96 33.43 0.10
CA GLU A 151 -4.37 32.65 -1.07
C GLU A 151 -4.04 31.15 -0.89
N ALA A 152 -2.90 30.86 -0.28
CA ALA A 152 -2.52 29.49 0.03
C ALA A 152 -3.44 28.86 1.09
N MET A 153 -3.90 29.64 2.07
CA MET A 153 -4.89 29.18 3.05
C MET A 153 -6.25 28.91 2.41
N ASP A 154 -6.71 29.78 1.49
CA ASP A 154 -7.94 29.57 0.74
C ASP A 154 -7.86 28.31 -0.14
N ALA A 155 -6.73 28.09 -0.82
CA ALA A 155 -6.48 26.89 -1.59
C ALA A 155 -6.48 25.62 -0.70
N LEU A 156 -5.82 25.69 0.47
CA LEU A 156 -5.81 24.60 1.44
C LEU A 156 -7.22 24.27 1.94
N ALA A 157 -8.02 25.29 2.23
CA ALA A 157 -9.41 25.12 2.67
C ALA A 157 -10.25 24.43 1.58
N TYR A 158 -10.07 24.77 0.30
CA TYR A 158 -10.74 24.12 -0.81
C TYR A 158 -10.27 22.66 -0.99
N PHE A 159 -8.96 22.40 -1.04
CA PHE A 159 -8.44 21.05 -1.23
C PHE A 159 -8.80 20.09 -0.08
N THR A 160 -9.03 20.62 1.11
CA THR A 160 -9.46 19.82 2.26
C THR A 160 -10.98 19.84 2.48
N SER A 161 -11.75 20.50 1.62
CA SER A 161 -13.21 20.44 1.62
C SER A 161 -13.73 19.05 1.21
N SER A 162 -15.01 18.82 1.38
CA SER A 162 -15.65 17.57 0.96
C SER A 162 -15.55 17.37 -0.56
N GLU A 163 -15.76 18.43 -1.31
CA GLU A 163 -15.72 18.46 -2.77
C GLU A 163 -14.28 18.28 -3.30
N GLY A 164 -13.32 18.98 -2.69
CA GLY A 164 -11.91 18.91 -3.08
C GLY A 164 -11.35 17.51 -2.87
N LEU A 165 -11.63 16.88 -1.72
CA LEU A 165 -11.19 15.52 -1.43
C LEU A 165 -11.90 14.48 -2.32
N ALA A 166 -13.20 14.62 -2.59
CA ALA A 166 -13.91 13.77 -3.54
C ALA A 166 -13.37 13.92 -4.97
N GLY A 167 -12.98 15.14 -5.36
CA GLY A 167 -12.35 15.39 -6.65
C GLY A 167 -11.03 14.64 -6.83
N SER A 168 -10.21 14.59 -5.78
CA SER A 168 -8.95 13.83 -5.80
C SER A 168 -9.15 12.33 -6.01
N ALA A 169 -10.20 11.77 -5.41
CA ALA A 169 -10.53 10.35 -5.51
C ALA A 169 -10.89 9.89 -6.94
N LYS A 170 -11.19 10.82 -7.85
CA LYS A 170 -11.41 10.54 -9.29
C LYS A 170 -10.13 10.16 -10.04
N HIS A 171 -8.99 10.47 -9.49
CA HIS A 171 -7.70 10.33 -10.17
C HIS A 171 -6.79 9.31 -9.52
N ILE A 172 -7.02 8.98 -8.26
CA ILE A 172 -6.23 8.02 -7.50
C ILE A 172 -7.10 7.36 -6.43
N SER A 173 -6.88 6.09 -6.19
CA SER A 173 -7.64 5.28 -5.20
C SER A 173 -7.22 5.54 -3.74
N TYR A 174 -6.94 6.80 -3.42
CA TYR A 174 -6.71 7.23 -2.04
C TYR A 174 -8.02 7.70 -1.42
N ALA A 175 -8.30 7.22 -0.21
CA ALA A 175 -9.54 7.56 0.45
C ALA A 175 -9.57 9.03 0.91
N PRO A 176 -10.71 9.70 0.81
CA PRO A 176 -10.87 11.03 1.39
C PRO A 176 -10.85 10.93 2.92
N PHE A 177 -10.20 11.90 3.56
CA PHE A 177 -10.14 11.96 5.03
C PHE A 177 -11.46 12.42 5.67
N ARG A 178 -12.38 12.97 4.88
CA ARG A 178 -13.72 13.39 5.34
C ARG A 178 -14.77 12.37 4.93
N LYS A 179 -15.52 11.87 5.90
CA LYS A 179 -16.66 10.96 5.62
C LYS A 179 -17.70 11.60 4.70
N SER A 180 -17.89 12.93 4.79
CA SER A 180 -18.80 13.68 3.90
C SER A 180 -18.38 13.70 2.44
N SER A 181 -17.13 13.38 2.12
CA SER A 181 -16.67 13.26 0.74
C SER A 181 -17.12 11.96 0.08
N LEU A 182 -17.36 10.90 0.85
CA LEU A 182 -17.69 9.56 0.30
C LEU A 182 -18.94 9.57 -0.57
N SER A 183 -19.98 10.30 -0.17
CA SER A 183 -21.21 10.43 -0.94
C SER A 183 -21.08 11.27 -2.22
N LEU A 184 -19.96 11.98 -2.38
CA LEU A 184 -19.66 12.82 -3.55
C LEU A 184 -18.79 12.10 -4.59
N ILE A 185 -18.27 10.93 -4.26
CA ILE A 185 -17.49 10.12 -5.19
C ILE A 185 -18.47 9.34 -6.06
N GLN A 186 -18.50 9.63 -7.35
CA GLN A 186 -19.43 9.07 -8.34
C GLN A 186 -18.68 8.36 -9.48
N ASP A 187 -17.51 7.82 -9.19
CA ASP A 187 -16.71 7.19 -10.23
C ASP A 187 -16.96 5.67 -10.28
N PRO A 188 -17.14 5.06 -11.47
CA PRO A 188 -17.41 3.62 -11.61
C PRO A 188 -16.39 2.71 -10.93
N TRP A 189 -15.18 3.15 -10.84
CA TRP A 189 -14.11 2.38 -10.18
C TRP A 189 -14.11 2.46 -8.66
N TYR A 190 -14.86 3.39 -8.07
CA TYR A 190 -15.13 3.39 -6.64
C TYR A 190 -16.14 2.30 -6.24
N GLU A 191 -17.08 1.98 -7.14
CA GLU A 191 -18.13 0.99 -6.91
C GLU A 191 -17.69 -0.47 -7.16
N GLY A 192 -16.48 -0.68 -7.64
CA GLY A 192 -15.98 -2.02 -7.86
C GLY A 192 -14.73 -2.03 -8.72
N GLY A 193 -13.74 -2.75 -8.30
CA GLY A 193 -12.59 -3.05 -9.12
C GLY A 193 -13.00 -3.80 -10.40
N PRO A 194 -12.07 -4.06 -11.33
CA PRO A 194 -12.33 -4.71 -12.62
C PRO A 194 -13.04 -6.06 -12.51
N ASP A 195 -13.03 -6.67 -11.36
CA ASP A 195 -13.68 -7.96 -11.03
C ASP A 195 -14.98 -7.81 -10.23
N GLY A 196 -15.51 -6.58 -10.13
CA GLY A 196 -16.73 -6.30 -9.36
C GLY A 196 -16.53 -6.33 -7.84
N ASN A 197 -15.32 -6.46 -7.37
CA ASN A 197 -14.95 -6.40 -5.96
C ASN A 197 -14.42 -5.03 -5.57
N VAL A 198 -15.00 -4.55 -4.57
CA VAL A 198 -15.28 -3.20 -4.28
C VAL A 198 -14.17 -2.39 -3.66
N ASP A 199 -13.20 -2.90 -2.99
CA ASP A 199 -12.36 -2.08 -2.16
C ASP A 199 -11.03 -1.75 -2.83
N ILE A 200 -11.08 -0.70 -3.63
CA ILE A 200 -9.92 -0.09 -4.25
C ILE A 200 -9.35 1.06 -3.40
N MET A 201 -10.06 1.45 -2.35
CA MET A 201 -9.63 2.47 -1.40
C MET A 201 -9.36 1.87 -0.02
N PRO A 202 -8.36 2.40 0.71
CA PRO A 202 -8.11 2.00 2.10
C PRO A 202 -9.34 2.26 2.99
N HIS A 203 -9.66 1.33 3.89
CA HIS A 203 -10.81 1.37 4.81
C HIS A 203 -10.45 0.84 6.20
#